data_bbacccf0cfe0a9ad23b9dfc67a498b26
#
_entry.id   bbacccf0cfe0a9ad23b9dfc67a498b26
#
_cell.length_a   1.000
_cell.length_b   1.000
_cell.length_c   1.000
_cell.angle_alpha   90.00
_cell.angle_beta   90.00
_cell.angle_gamma   90.00
#
_symmetry.space_group_name_H-M   'P 1'
#
loop_
_entity.id
_entity.type
_entity.pdbx_description
1 polymer ?
#
loop_
_entity_poly.entity_id
_entity_poly.type
_entity_poly.pdbx_seq_one_letter_code
_entity_poly.pdbx_strand_id
1 'polypeptide(L)'
;MQSDYGQLLELIKAITLQTIDAASPADLISGEVTSEDPLVITLGENKLPIPAENISLTKNTCLWSVDLTVAHHTDNAAGGGGYAEYASHNHGYSGTKTFLVHNELHVGDKVWLLRESGGQRYLAVDRIYNPNRGCTG
;
A
#
# COMPACT_ATOMS: atom_id res chain seq x y z
N MET A 1 39.77 16.19 -31.83
CA MET A 1 38.66 16.67 -32.67
C MET A 1 37.60 15.56 -32.73
N GLN A 2 36.46 15.80 -32.16
CA GLN A 2 35.32 14.87 -32.33
C GLN A 2 34.89 14.89 -33.78
N SER A 3 34.68 13.70 -34.37
CA SER A 3 34.13 13.61 -35.71
C SER A 3 32.69 14.14 -35.73
N ASP A 4 32.26 14.67 -36.85
CA ASP A 4 30.86 15.15 -37.05
C ASP A 4 29.85 14.05 -36.75
N TYR A 5 30.19 12.78 -36.98
CA TYR A 5 29.38 11.62 -36.63
C TYR A 5 29.20 11.45 -35.11
N GLY A 6 30.27 11.71 -34.32
CA GLY A 6 30.20 11.65 -32.86
C GLY A 6 29.24 12.69 -32.30
N GLN A 7 29.28 13.91 -32.81
CA GLN A 7 28.38 15.00 -32.42
C GLN A 7 26.93 14.70 -32.80
N LEU A 8 26.71 14.17 -34.00
CA LEU A 8 25.38 13.79 -34.45
C LEU A 8 24.79 12.68 -33.59
N LEU A 9 25.58 11.66 -33.23
CA LEU A 9 25.14 10.57 -32.36
C LEU A 9 24.75 11.07 -30.98
N GLU A 10 25.54 11.95 -30.38
CA GLU A 10 25.23 12.55 -29.08
C GLU A 10 23.96 13.42 -29.13
N LEU A 11 23.75 14.15 -30.21
CA LEU A 11 22.52 14.92 -30.40
C LEU A 11 21.29 14.02 -30.52
N ILE A 12 21.37 12.93 -31.28
CA ILE A 12 20.28 11.95 -31.42
C ILE A 12 19.94 11.32 -30.06
N LYS A 13 20.95 10.94 -29.27
CA LYS A 13 20.75 10.42 -27.92
C LYS A 13 20.05 11.43 -27.03
N ALA A 14 20.49 12.68 -27.05
CA ALA A 14 19.89 13.77 -26.24
C ALA A 14 18.44 14.01 -26.62
N ILE A 15 18.12 14.08 -27.91
CA ILE A 15 16.73 14.25 -28.40
C ILE A 15 15.87 13.05 -27.98
N THR A 16 16.38 11.83 -28.07
CA THR A 16 15.65 10.61 -27.68
C THR A 16 15.29 10.64 -26.19
N LEU A 17 16.25 10.96 -25.32
CA LEU A 17 16.01 11.07 -23.89
C LEU A 17 15.01 12.16 -23.56
N GLN A 18 15.14 13.35 -24.16
CA GLN A 18 14.19 14.45 -23.95
C GLN A 18 12.77 14.07 -24.40
N THR A 19 12.65 13.31 -25.50
CA THR A 19 11.34 12.85 -25.99
C THR A 19 10.68 11.87 -25.03
N ILE A 20 11.45 10.94 -24.47
CA ILE A 20 10.98 10.00 -23.45
C ILE A 20 10.54 10.74 -22.19
N ASP A 21 11.34 11.68 -21.70
CA ASP A 21 11.03 12.49 -20.52
C ASP A 21 9.77 13.34 -20.73
N ALA A 22 9.63 13.95 -21.92
CA ALA A 22 8.45 14.73 -22.28
C ALA A 22 7.17 13.88 -22.35
N ALA A 23 7.27 12.62 -22.71
CA ALA A 23 6.14 11.68 -22.73
C ALA A 23 5.71 11.25 -21.33
N SER A 24 6.52 11.52 -20.30
CA SER A 24 6.25 11.14 -18.91
C SER A 24 5.79 9.70 -18.78
N PRO A 25 6.65 8.72 -19.10
CA PRO A 25 6.27 7.31 -19.05
C PRO A 25 5.89 6.89 -17.62
N ALA A 26 5.15 5.79 -17.50
CA ALA A 26 4.86 5.19 -16.21
C ALA A 26 6.15 4.86 -15.46
N ASP A 27 6.19 5.12 -14.17
CA ASP A 27 7.39 4.96 -13.35
C ASP A 27 7.03 4.58 -11.92
N LEU A 28 7.92 3.83 -11.27
CA LEU A 28 7.80 3.48 -9.86
C LEU A 28 8.69 4.41 -9.04
N ILE A 29 8.08 5.16 -8.16
CA ILE A 29 8.74 6.14 -7.32
C ILE A 29 8.31 5.99 -5.86
N SER A 30 9.03 6.62 -4.95
CA SER A 30 8.65 6.65 -3.54
C SER A 30 8.26 8.06 -3.11
N GLY A 31 7.38 8.13 -2.13
CA GLY A 31 6.97 9.35 -1.49
C GLY A 31 6.74 9.16 0.00
N GLU A 32 6.49 10.24 0.68
CA GLU A 32 6.18 10.26 2.11
C GLU A 32 4.84 10.95 2.34
N VAL A 33 4.00 10.35 3.18
CA VAL A 33 2.73 10.95 3.58
C VAL A 33 3.01 12.17 4.47
N THR A 34 2.57 13.33 4.03
CA THR A 34 2.76 14.60 4.75
C THR A 34 1.46 15.17 5.32
N SER A 35 0.32 14.65 4.89
CA SER A 35 -1.01 14.96 5.44
C SER A 35 -1.93 13.76 5.27
N GLU A 36 -2.83 13.55 6.23
CA GLU A 36 -3.82 12.46 6.20
C GLU A 36 -5.19 12.92 5.71
N ASP A 37 -5.58 14.12 6.06
CA ASP A 37 -6.90 14.66 5.71
C ASP A 37 -6.80 16.17 5.39
N PRO A 38 -6.84 16.54 4.12
CA PRO A 38 -6.80 15.66 2.94
C PRO A 38 -5.46 14.94 2.80
N LEU A 39 -5.48 13.75 2.17
CA LEU A 39 -4.25 12.99 1.93
C LEU A 39 -3.32 13.76 1.00
N VAL A 40 -2.07 13.92 1.40
CA VAL A 40 -0.99 14.47 0.58
C VAL A 40 0.22 13.57 0.72
N ILE A 41 0.77 13.18 -0.43
CA ILE A 41 2.03 12.43 -0.50
C ILE A 41 3.05 13.31 -1.19
N THR A 42 4.19 13.53 -0.54
CA THR A 42 5.26 14.37 -1.06
C THR A 42 6.36 13.52 -1.66
N LEU A 43 6.72 13.82 -2.90
CA LEU A 43 7.71 13.07 -3.65
C LEU A 43 9.13 13.60 -3.39
N GLY A 44 10.06 12.69 -3.17
CA GLY A 44 11.50 12.80 -3.29
C GLY A 44 12.15 14.10 -2.81
N GLU A 45 13.29 14.40 -3.40
CA GLU A 45 14.14 15.54 -3.04
C GLU A 45 13.51 16.89 -3.35
N ASN A 46 12.72 16.97 -4.42
CA ASN A 46 12.05 18.21 -4.85
C ASN A 46 10.82 18.53 -4.01
N LYS A 47 10.46 17.69 -3.06
CA LYS A 47 9.31 17.90 -2.17
C LYS A 47 8.03 18.29 -2.90
N LEU A 48 7.77 17.63 -4.03
CA LEU A 48 6.57 17.86 -4.81
C LEU A 48 5.35 17.24 -4.11
N PRO A 49 4.41 18.04 -3.63
CA PRO A 49 3.20 17.50 -3.00
C PRO A 49 2.21 17.02 -4.05
N ILE A 50 1.70 15.81 -3.87
CA ILE A 50 0.64 15.23 -4.69
C ILE A 50 -0.65 15.29 -3.88
N PRO A 51 -1.67 16.02 -4.35
CA PRO A 51 -2.94 16.12 -3.65
C PRO A 51 -3.79 14.86 -3.82
N ALA A 52 -4.74 14.67 -2.92
CA ALA A 52 -5.61 13.50 -2.85
C ALA A 52 -6.33 13.18 -4.17
N GLU A 53 -6.76 14.20 -4.91
CA GLU A 53 -7.46 14.02 -6.20
C GLU A 53 -6.61 13.34 -7.27
N ASN A 54 -5.28 13.39 -7.13
CA ASN A 54 -4.33 12.78 -8.05
C ASN A 54 -3.78 11.44 -7.53
N ILE A 55 -4.28 10.95 -6.40
CA ILE A 55 -3.85 9.70 -5.77
C ILE A 55 -4.98 8.70 -5.80
N SER A 56 -4.72 7.52 -6.36
CA SER A 56 -5.57 6.34 -6.20
C SER A 56 -4.96 5.42 -5.15
N LEU A 57 -5.80 4.78 -4.35
CA LEU A 57 -5.39 3.89 -3.27
C LEU A 57 -5.69 2.43 -3.61
N THR A 58 -4.86 1.52 -3.13
CA THR A 58 -5.15 0.09 -3.09
C THR A 58 -5.71 -0.30 -1.72
N LYS A 59 -6.20 -1.53 -1.57
CA LYS A 59 -6.60 -2.04 -0.26
C LYS A 59 -5.45 -2.09 0.76
N ASN A 60 -4.21 -2.12 0.30
CA ASN A 60 -3.04 -2.09 1.17
C ASN A 60 -2.75 -0.69 1.73
N THR A 61 -3.41 0.34 1.22
CA THR A 61 -3.16 1.74 1.56
C THR A 61 -4.41 2.49 2.01
N CYS A 62 -5.51 1.78 2.25
CA CYS A 62 -6.75 2.40 2.76
C CYS A 62 -7.46 1.50 3.77
N LEU A 63 -8.38 2.10 4.51
CA LEU A 63 -9.34 1.37 5.33
C LEU A 63 -10.33 0.64 4.43
N TRP A 64 -10.55 -0.64 4.67
CA TRP A 64 -11.52 -1.42 3.93
C TRP A 64 -12.16 -2.49 4.83
N SER A 65 -13.26 -3.06 4.39
CA SER A 65 -13.96 -4.12 5.11
C SER A 65 -13.87 -5.44 4.39
N VAL A 66 -13.82 -6.53 5.15
CA VAL A 66 -13.81 -7.90 4.64
C VAL A 66 -14.77 -8.76 5.46
N ASP A 67 -15.52 -9.61 4.76
CA ASP A 67 -16.36 -10.60 5.41
C ASP A 67 -15.60 -11.91 5.57
N LEU A 68 -15.46 -12.35 6.80
CA LEU A 68 -14.80 -13.60 7.14
C LEU A 68 -15.82 -14.57 7.74
N THR A 69 -15.85 -15.80 7.22
CA THR A 69 -16.61 -16.89 7.83
C THR A 69 -15.75 -17.55 8.88
N VAL A 70 -16.24 -17.53 10.11
CA VAL A 70 -15.58 -18.15 11.27
C VAL A 70 -16.39 -19.35 11.68
N ALA A 71 -15.72 -20.50 11.80
CA ALA A 71 -16.29 -21.72 12.35
C ALA A 71 -15.35 -22.24 13.42
N HIS A 72 -15.82 -22.30 14.64
CA HIS A 72 -15.07 -22.87 15.75
C HIS A 72 -15.99 -23.56 16.75
N HIS A 73 -15.42 -24.46 17.52
CA HIS A 73 -16.05 -25.09 18.67
C HIS A 73 -15.30 -24.67 19.93
N THR A 74 -16.03 -24.44 21.00
CA THR A 74 -15.40 -24.28 22.30
C THR A 74 -14.88 -25.64 22.74
N ASP A 75 -13.83 -25.67 23.56
CA ASP A 75 -13.35 -26.90 24.16
C ASP A 75 -14.43 -27.50 25.04
N ASN A 76 -14.42 -28.84 25.15
CA ASN A 76 -15.32 -29.56 26.05
C ASN A 76 -15.03 -29.11 27.48
N ALA A 77 -16.01 -28.54 28.15
CA ALA A 77 -15.93 -28.25 29.55
C ALA A 77 -16.87 -29.17 30.31
N ALA A 78 -16.30 -29.90 31.25
CA ALA A 78 -17.03 -30.63 32.27
C ALA A 78 -16.82 -29.90 33.59
N GLY A 79 -17.89 -29.56 34.27
CA GLY A 79 -17.81 -28.88 35.55
C GLY A 79 -18.79 -29.52 36.56
N GLY A 80 -18.35 -29.59 37.81
CA GLY A 80 -19.17 -30.02 38.93
C GLY A 80 -18.54 -31.15 39.71
N GLY A 81 -18.25 -30.91 41.01
CA GLY A 81 -17.97 -31.97 41.98
C GLY A 81 -19.17 -32.07 42.91
N GLY A 82 -19.78 -33.23 43.00
CA GLY A 82 -20.94 -33.51 43.82
C GLY A 82 -22.03 -34.26 43.10
N TYR A 83 -23.24 -34.27 43.66
CA TYR A 83 -24.39 -35.02 43.12
C TYR A 83 -24.96 -34.55 41.79
N ALA A 84 -24.47 -33.49 41.21
CA ALA A 84 -24.87 -32.98 39.91
C ALA A 84 -23.65 -33.01 38.96
N GLU A 85 -23.56 -34.06 38.18
CA GLU A 85 -22.63 -34.12 37.06
C GLU A 85 -23.24 -33.42 35.85
N TYR A 86 -22.60 -32.39 35.38
CA TYR A 86 -22.95 -31.76 34.10
C TYR A 86 -22.24 -32.53 32.97
N ALA A 87 -23.02 -32.97 32.01
CA ALA A 87 -22.46 -33.63 30.83
C ALA A 87 -21.50 -32.67 30.12
N SER A 88 -20.34 -33.18 29.73
CA SER A 88 -19.40 -32.43 28.92
C SER A 88 -20.08 -32.01 27.61
N HIS A 89 -20.06 -30.74 27.32
CA HIS A 89 -20.63 -30.16 26.09
C HIS A 89 -19.74 -29.08 25.54
N ASN A 90 -19.85 -28.88 24.25
CA ASN A 90 -19.21 -27.78 23.55
C ASN A 90 -20.26 -26.95 22.80
N HIS A 91 -19.90 -25.73 22.50
CA HIS A 91 -20.73 -24.87 21.67
C HIS A 91 -20.04 -24.62 20.35
N GLY A 92 -20.68 -25.02 19.27
CA GLY A 92 -20.27 -24.68 17.92
C GLY A 92 -20.72 -23.26 17.58
N TYR A 93 -19.83 -22.49 17.03
CA TYR A 93 -20.15 -21.21 16.41
C TYR A 93 -19.74 -21.25 14.95
N SER A 94 -20.67 -20.88 14.08
CA SER A 94 -20.41 -20.68 12.66
C SER A 94 -21.18 -19.46 12.19
N GLY A 95 -20.51 -18.55 11.55
CA GLY A 95 -21.13 -17.35 11.02
C GLY A 95 -20.16 -16.47 10.29
N THR A 96 -20.72 -15.59 9.48
CA THR A 96 -19.94 -14.57 8.77
C THR A 96 -19.97 -13.27 9.56
N LYS A 97 -18.80 -12.67 9.74
CA LYS A 97 -18.61 -11.38 10.39
C LYS A 97 -17.81 -10.45 9.50
N THR A 98 -18.21 -9.20 9.50
CA THR A 98 -17.47 -8.14 8.81
C THR A 98 -16.38 -7.60 9.73
N PHE A 99 -15.17 -7.55 9.21
CA PHE A 99 -14.00 -6.97 9.89
C PHE A 99 -13.52 -5.74 9.13
N LEU A 100 -13.08 -4.73 9.87
CA LEU A 100 -12.37 -3.59 9.31
C LEU A 100 -10.88 -3.90 9.28
N VAL A 101 -10.24 -3.63 8.16
CA VAL A 101 -8.80 -3.77 7.97
C VAL A 101 -8.21 -2.36 7.91
N HIS A 102 -7.41 -2.02 8.92
CA HIS A 102 -6.81 -0.71 9.10
C HIS A 102 -5.46 -0.63 8.38
N ASN A 103 -5.53 -0.36 7.10
CA ASN A 103 -4.35 -0.16 6.24
C ASN A 103 -4.19 1.30 5.81
N GLU A 104 -4.96 2.22 6.39
CA GLU A 104 -4.87 3.63 6.06
C GLU A 104 -3.46 4.17 6.27
N LEU A 105 -3.08 5.11 5.42
CA LEU A 105 -1.79 5.77 5.47
C LEU A 105 -1.77 6.86 6.54
N HIS A 106 -0.67 6.93 7.27
CA HIS A 106 -0.44 7.92 8.32
C HIS A 106 0.74 8.82 7.97
N VAL A 107 0.76 10.04 8.51
CA VAL A 107 1.87 10.97 8.35
C VAL A 107 3.19 10.31 8.74
N GLY A 108 4.19 10.43 7.89
CA GLY A 108 5.49 9.81 8.05
C GLY A 108 5.63 8.45 7.36
N ASP A 109 4.54 7.84 6.91
CA ASP A 109 4.61 6.61 6.12
C ASP A 109 5.30 6.87 4.78
N LYS A 110 6.22 6.01 4.43
CA LYS A 110 6.82 5.95 3.10
C LYS A 110 6.05 4.97 2.23
N VAL A 111 5.80 5.36 1.00
CA VAL A 111 4.89 4.65 0.10
C VAL A 111 5.51 4.49 -1.28
N TRP A 112 5.36 3.31 -1.86
CA TRP A 112 5.61 3.10 -3.27
C TRP A 112 4.43 3.62 -4.09
N LEU A 113 4.75 4.45 -5.05
CA LEU A 113 3.81 5.06 -5.98
C LEU A 113 4.13 4.64 -7.41
N LEU A 114 3.12 4.22 -8.12
CA LEU A 114 3.19 4.03 -9.57
C LEU A 114 2.62 5.29 -10.23
N ARG A 115 3.46 6.01 -10.97
CA ARG A 115 3.04 7.16 -11.76
C ARG A 115 2.43 6.66 -13.07
N GLU A 116 1.21 7.11 -13.38
CA GLU A 116 0.60 6.84 -14.67
C GLU A 116 1.35 7.57 -15.79
N SER A 117 1.27 7.03 -17.00
CA SER A 117 1.75 7.69 -18.21
C SER A 117 1.07 9.05 -18.36
N GLY A 118 1.85 10.09 -18.61
CA GLY A 118 1.39 11.48 -18.58
C GLY A 118 1.71 12.24 -17.29
N GLY A 119 2.12 11.54 -16.23
CA GLY A 119 2.72 12.12 -15.01
C GLY A 119 1.78 12.88 -14.08
N GLN A 120 0.45 12.81 -14.30
CA GLN A 120 -0.54 13.57 -13.54
C GLN A 120 -1.17 12.79 -12.38
N ARG A 121 -1.22 11.46 -12.47
CA ARG A 121 -1.90 10.59 -11.52
C ARG A 121 -0.96 9.53 -10.98
N TYR A 122 -1.24 9.13 -9.74
CA TYR A 122 -0.41 8.19 -9.00
C TYR A 122 -1.28 7.12 -8.34
N LEU A 123 -0.79 5.89 -8.33
CA LEU A 123 -1.37 4.81 -7.56
C LEU A 123 -0.46 4.53 -6.35
N ALA A 124 -0.97 4.71 -5.15
CA ALA A 124 -0.28 4.27 -3.94
C ALA A 124 -0.40 2.75 -3.83
N VAL A 125 0.71 2.06 -4.09
CA VAL A 125 0.73 0.60 -4.21
C VAL A 125 0.79 -0.05 -2.85
N ASP A 126 1.77 0.36 -2.03
CA ASP A 126 1.97 -0.21 -0.71
C ASP A 126 2.89 0.68 0.14
N ARG A 127 2.85 0.44 1.45
CA ARG A 127 3.74 1.06 2.41
C ARG A 127 5.13 0.44 2.32
N ILE A 128 6.16 1.27 2.45
CA ILE A 128 7.55 0.82 2.50
C ILE A 128 7.93 0.58 3.95
N TYR A 129 8.20 -0.67 4.29
CA TYR A 129 8.75 -1.02 5.59
C TYR A 129 10.28 -0.97 5.58
N ASN A 130 10.86 -0.58 6.71
CA ASN A 130 12.31 -0.65 6.86
C ASN A 130 12.73 -2.13 6.89
N PRO A 131 13.59 -2.59 5.97
CA PRO A 131 13.99 -3.99 5.89
C PRO A 131 14.74 -4.48 7.14
N ASN A 132 15.33 -3.56 7.92
CA ASN A 132 16.05 -3.90 9.16
C ASN A 132 15.14 -4.10 10.36
N ARG A 133 13.85 -3.80 10.25
CA ARG A 133 12.89 -3.93 11.34
C ARG A 133 12.04 -5.19 11.24
N GLY A 134 12.11 -5.90 10.12
CA GLY A 134 11.16 -6.97 9.81
C GLY A 134 9.72 -6.44 9.72
N CYS A 135 8.86 -7.24 9.08
CA CYS A 135 7.42 -6.98 9.12
C CYS A 135 6.86 -7.54 10.42
N THR A 136 7.10 -6.85 11.52
CA THR A 136 6.38 -7.10 12.76
C THR A 136 5.13 -6.23 12.73
N GLY A 137 4.02 -6.86 12.45
CA GLY A 137 2.71 -6.24 12.55
C GLY A 137 2.40 -5.83 13.96
#